data_45bb78446f97408da9f731f805fd3622
#
_entry.id   45bb78446f97408da9f731f805fd3622
#
_cell.length_a   1.000
_cell.length_b   1.000
_cell.length_c   1.000
_cell.angle_alpha   90.00
_cell.angle_beta   90.00
_cell.angle_gamma   90.00
#
_symmetry.space_group_name_H-M   'P 1'
#
loop_
_entity.id
_entity.type
_entity.pdbx_description
1 polymer ?
#
loop_
_entity_poly.entity_id
_entity_poly.type
_entity_poly.pdbx_seq_one_letter_code
_entity_poly.pdbx_strand_id
1 'polypeptide(L)'
;NVIEPEVEKWARKTAEISIQYGISLSDILREVATYRTVVWDVFTEELEQRKFAAITMLDVSKMIDPLIDQVSKTISEVHEQHKNEMMETAYTALEELSVPVVPVADGIAVVPLVGAIDTHRAKLVMEVTLTEGKRMDLSHMVIDVSGVPIIDTMVANQLFRVIKALS
;
A
#
# COMPACT_ATOMS: atom_id res chain seq x y z
N ASN A 1 -10.39 3.95 -30.46
CA ASN A 1 -9.03 3.41 -30.51
C ASN A 1 -9.01 2.04 -29.87
N VAL A 2 -8.86 0.97 -30.65
CA VAL A 2 -8.90 -0.42 -30.13
C VAL A 2 -7.55 -0.82 -29.51
N ILE A 3 -6.49 -0.09 -29.82
CA ILE A 3 -5.11 -0.40 -29.43
C ILE A 3 -4.85 -0.01 -27.95
N GLU A 4 -5.35 1.12 -27.49
CA GLU A 4 -5.12 1.62 -26.12
C GLU A 4 -5.56 0.65 -24.99
N PRO A 5 -6.76 0.02 -25.04
CA PRO A 5 -7.17 -0.92 -24.02
C PRO A 5 -6.30 -2.20 -23.96
N GLU A 6 -5.84 -2.69 -25.10
CA GLU A 6 -4.98 -3.87 -25.15
C GLU A 6 -3.57 -3.57 -24.62
N VAL A 7 -3.03 -2.39 -24.93
CA VAL A 7 -1.75 -1.91 -24.40
C VAL A 7 -1.81 -1.74 -22.90
N GLU A 8 -2.87 -1.14 -22.38
CA GLU A 8 -3.07 -0.99 -20.93
C GLU A 8 -3.17 -2.34 -20.22
N LYS A 9 -3.94 -3.27 -20.76
CA LYS A 9 -4.09 -4.64 -20.22
C LYS A 9 -2.75 -5.37 -20.19
N TRP A 10 -1.98 -5.25 -21.26
CA TRP A 10 -0.64 -5.85 -21.33
C TRP A 10 0.30 -5.22 -20.30
N ALA A 11 0.33 -3.88 -20.18
CA ALA A 11 1.16 -3.17 -19.23
C ALA A 11 0.83 -3.54 -17.79
N ARG A 12 -0.46 -3.63 -17.44
CA ARG A 12 -0.93 -4.06 -16.13
C ARG A 12 -0.45 -5.47 -15.81
N LYS A 13 -0.66 -6.42 -16.72
CA LYS A 13 -0.19 -7.80 -16.55
C LYS A 13 1.32 -7.90 -16.40
N THR A 14 2.07 -7.10 -17.16
CA THR A 14 3.53 -7.03 -17.08
C THR A 14 3.99 -6.51 -15.72
N ALA A 15 3.31 -5.47 -15.19
CA ALA A 15 3.57 -4.94 -13.86
C ALA A 15 3.29 -5.99 -12.75
N GLU A 16 2.15 -6.68 -12.81
CA GLU A 16 1.80 -7.75 -11.87
C GLU A 16 2.84 -8.87 -11.85
N ILE A 17 3.29 -9.30 -13.05
CA ILE A 17 4.35 -10.30 -13.18
C ILE A 17 5.67 -9.78 -12.59
N SER A 18 6.06 -8.53 -12.87
CA SER A 18 7.28 -7.95 -12.34
C SER A 18 7.27 -7.90 -10.81
N ILE A 19 6.15 -7.55 -10.21
CA ILE A 19 5.94 -7.56 -8.75
C ILE A 19 6.07 -8.98 -8.20
N GLN A 20 5.42 -9.96 -8.82
CA GLN A 20 5.47 -11.36 -8.40
C GLN A 20 6.89 -11.92 -8.38
N TYR A 21 7.73 -11.53 -9.34
CA TYR A 21 9.12 -11.95 -9.41
C TYR A 21 10.11 -11.03 -8.69
N GLY A 22 9.63 -10.02 -7.98
CA GLY A 22 10.48 -9.09 -7.23
C GLY A 22 11.33 -8.17 -8.11
N ILE A 23 10.93 -7.94 -9.36
CA ILE A 23 11.61 -7.02 -10.27
C ILE A 23 11.29 -5.59 -9.84
N SER A 24 12.31 -4.75 -9.67
CA SER A 24 12.11 -3.37 -9.25
C SER A 24 11.41 -2.53 -10.33
N LEU A 25 10.67 -1.49 -9.90
CA LEU A 25 10.06 -0.53 -10.82
C LEU A 25 11.11 0.10 -11.75
N SER A 26 12.30 0.40 -11.24
CA SER A 26 13.38 1.00 -12.03
C SER A 26 13.88 0.06 -13.13
N ASP A 27 13.94 -1.24 -12.87
CA ASP A 27 14.41 -2.22 -13.85
C ASP A 27 13.38 -2.44 -14.95
N ILE A 28 12.11 -2.61 -14.60
CA ILE A 28 11.06 -2.79 -15.61
C ILE A 28 10.89 -1.53 -16.49
N LEU A 29 11.01 -0.32 -15.92
CA LEU A 29 10.96 0.91 -16.71
C LEU A 29 12.18 1.04 -17.64
N ARG A 30 13.35 0.55 -17.24
CA ARG A 30 14.53 0.49 -18.09
C ARG A 30 14.31 -0.43 -19.29
N GLU A 31 13.67 -1.60 -19.08
CA GLU A 31 13.29 -2.50 -20.15
C GLU A 31 12.32 -1.82 -21.13
N VAL A 32 11.29 -1.12 -20.64
CA VAL A 32 10.37 -0.34 -21.50
C VAL A 32 11.11 0.73 -22.31
N ALA A 33 12.08 1.42 -21.71
CA ALA A 33 12.92 2.38 -22.42
C ALA A 33 13.77 1.73 -23.52
N THR A 34 14.25 0.50 -23.28
CA THR A 34 14.99 -0.28 -24.28
C THR A 34 14.09 -0.62 -25.48
N TYR A 35 12.83 -1.01 -25.26
CA TYR A 35 11.88 -1.21 -26.37
C TYR A 35 11.71 0.05 -27.22
N ARG A 36 11.63 1.24 -26.60
CA ARG A 36 11.57 2.50 -27.33
C ARG A 36 12.77 2.65 -28.27
N THR A 37 13.97 2.41 -27.78
CA THR A 37 15.21 2.50 -28.57
C THR A 37 15.18 1.52 -29.76
N VAL A 38 14.87 0.24 -29.52
CA VAL A 38 14.81 -0.79 -30.55
C VAL A 38 13.78 -0.44 -31.64
N VAL A 39 12.61 0.05 -31.24
CA VAL A 39 11.57 0.47 -32.21
C VAL A 39 12.10 1.60 -33.10
N TRP A 40 12.76 2.62 -32.53
CA TRP A 40 13.31 3.73 -33.31
C TRP A 40 14.49 3.33 -34.18
N ASP A 41 15.35 2.42 -33.74
CA ASP A 41 16.46 1.88 -34.54
C ASP A 41 15.95 1.17 -35.80
N VAL A 42 14.95 0.27 -35.63
CA VAL A 42 14.31 -0.43 -36.77
C VAL A 42 13.63 0.56 -37.71
N PHE A 43 12.93 1.55 -37.21
CA PHE A 43 12.29 2.57 -38.05
C PHE A 43 13.31 3.41 -38.80
N THR A 44 14.42 3.79 -38.18
CA THR A 44 15.47 4.58 -38.79
C THR A 44 16.12 3.80 -39.94
N GLU A 45 16.45 2.54 -39.73
CA GLU A 45 17.03 1.67 -40.75
C GLU A 45 16.07 1.52 -41.97
N GLU A 46 14.80 1.29 -41.73
CA GLU A 46 13.79 1.11 -42.78
C GLU A 46 13.54 2.43 -43.54
N LEU A 47 13.60 3.58 -42.85
CA LEU A 47 13.47 4.89 -43.49
C LEU A 47 14.65 5.23 -44.38
N GLU A 48 15.87 4.91 -43.99
CA GLU A 48 17.07 5.10 -44.82
C GLU A 48 17.01 4.30 -46.13
N GLN A 49 16.50 3.07 -46.06
CA GLN A 49 16.35 2.19 -47.22
C GLN A 49 15.26 2.64 -48.18
N ARG A 50 14.15 3.18 -47.69
CA ARG A 50 12.95 3.50 -48.50
C ARG A 50 12.76 4.97 -48.82
N LYS A 51 13.64 5.87 -48.36
CA LYS A 51 13.58 7.31 -48.61
C LYS A 51 12.22 7.95 -48.19
N PHE A 52 11.67 7.58 -47.04
CA PHE A 52 10.47 8.20 -46.51
C PHE A 52 10.70 9.67 -46.16
N ALA A 53 9.62 10.48 -46.26
CA ALA A 53 9.70 11.89 -45.87
C ALA A 53 9.78 12.04 -44.34
N ALA A 54 10.44 13.12 -43.87
CA ALA A 54 10.56 13.46 -42.44
C ALA A 54 9.19 13.60 -41.74
N ILE A 55 8.14 13.96 -42.50
CA ILE A 55 6.77 14.04 -41.98
C ILE A 55 6.25 12.69 -41.48
N THR A 56 6.64 11.58 -42.17
CA THR A 56 6.26 10.23 -41.76
C THR A 56 6.87 9.84 -40.41
N MET A 57 8.09 10.27 -40.12
CA MET A 57 8.72 10.06 -38.83
C MET A 57 7.95 10.74 -37.70
N LEU A 58 7.52 11.99 -37.90
CA LEU A 58 6.72 12.72 -36.95
C LEU A 58 5.33 12.08 -36.71
N ASP A 59 4.71 11.54 -37.75
CA ASP A 59 3.41 10.89 -37.61
C ASP A 59 3.53 9.55 -36.86
N VAL A 60 4.59 8.78 -37.12
CA VAL A 60 4.91 7.56 -36.39
C VAL A 60 5.24 7.86 -34.91
N SER A 61 6.04 8.89 -34.63
CA SER A 61 6.35 9.32 -33.27
C SER A 61 5.09 9.66 -32.47
N LYS A 62 4.18 10.44 -33.07
CA LYS A 62 2.91 10.79 -32.43
C LYS A 62 2.01 9.58 -32.13
N MET A 63 2.21 8.45 -32.79
CA MET A 63 1.47 7.21 -32.54
C MET A 63 2.16 6.34 -31.47
N ILE A 64 3.49 6.17 -31.57
CA ILE A 64 4.25 5.21 -30.76
C ILE A 64 4.59 5.79 -29.37
N ASP A 65 5.08 7.03 -29.30
CA ASP A 65 5.53 7.61 -28.03
C ASP A 65 4.42 7.66 -26.98
N PRO A 66 3.17 8.08 -27.28
CA PRO A 66 2.09 8.02 -26.31
C PRO A 66 1.76 6.61 -25.80
N LEU A 67 1.93 5.58 -26.65
CA LEU A 67 1.68 4.19 -26.23
C LEU A 67 2.76 3.71 -25.25
N ILE A 68 4.02 4.02 -25.50
CA ILE A 68 5.13 3.69 -24.60
C ILE A 68 5.01 4.46 -23.28
N ASP A 69 4.62 5.73 -23.33
CA ASP A 69 4.38 6.54 -22.15
C ASP A 69 3.20 5.99 -21.34
N GLN A 70 2.13 5.55 -22.00
CA GLN A 70 1.00 4.89 -21.33
C GLN A 70 1.43 3.58 -20.66
N VAL A 71 2.26 2.77 -21.30
CA VAL A 71 2.83 1.54 -20.70
C VAL A 71 3.60 1.89 -19.42
N SER A 72 4.52 2.86 -19.51
CA SER A 72 5.34 3.29 -18.38
C SER A 72 4.49 3.81 -17.22
N LYS A 73 3.45 4.60 -17.54
CA LYS A 73 2.50 5.14 -16.57
C LYS A 73 1.73 4.03 -15.88
N THR A 74 1.14 3.11 -16.63
CA THR A 74 0.34 2.00 -16.09
C THR A 74 1.19 1.10 -15.18
N ILE A 75 2.43 0.78 -15.60
CA ILE A 75 3.36 -0.01 -14.77
C ILE A 75 3.66 0.71 -13.46
N SER A 76 3.90 2.02 -13.50
CA SER A 76 4.18 2.82 -12.31
C SER A 76 3.00 2.86 -11.34
N GLU A 77 1.79 3.06 -11.87
CA GLU A 77 0.55 3.08 -11.07
C GLU A 77 0.30 1.74 -10.35
N VAL A 78 0.49 0.61 -11.04
CA VAL A 78 0.32 -0.72 -10.44
C VAL A 78 1.36 -0.99 -9.34
N HIS A 79 2.62 -0.61 -9.55
CA HIS A 79 3.67 -0.74 -8.53
C HIS A 79 3.40 0.15 -7.32
N GLU A 80 2.95 1.39 -7.53
CA GLU A 80 2.59 2.31 -6.45
C GLU A 80 1.40 1.78 -5.64
N GLN A 81 0.36 1.31 -6.31
CA GLN A 81 -0.79 0.69 -5.65
C GLN A 81 -0.37 -0.49 -4.79
N HIS A 82 0.42 -1.42 -5.33
CA HIS A 82 0.90 -2.58 -4.59
C HIS A 82 1.74 -2.18 -3.36
N LYS A 83 2.61 -1.17 -3.50
CA LYS A 83 3.39 -0.64 -2.38
C LYS A 83 2.49 -0.09 -1.28
N ASN A 84 1.44 0.67 -1.65
CA ASN A 84 0.51 1.25 -0.69
C ASN A 84 -0.29 0.15 0.03
N GLU A 85 -0.76 -0.87 -0.67
CA GLU A 85 -1.45 -2.04 -0.09
C GLU A 85 -0.55 -2.81 0.90
N MET A 86 0.72 -3.02 0.53
CA MET A 86 1.70 -3.63 1.45
C MET A 86 1.93 -2.79 2.70
N MET A 87 2.06 -1.47 2.54
CA MET A 87 2.24 -0.56 3.69
C MET A 87 1.01 -0.59 4.60
N GLU A 88 -0.20 -0.53 4.05
CA GLU A 88 -1.45 -0.61 4.82
C GLU A 88 -1.55 -1.93 5.58
N THR A 89 -1.24 -3.05 4.93
CA THR A 89 -1.19 -4.37 5.57
C THR A 89 -0.19 -4.42 6.72
N ALA A 90 1.02 -3.85 6.50
CA ALA A 90 2.04 -3.80 7.53
C ALA A 90 1.64 -2.89 8.71
N TYR A 91 1.00 -1.75 8.45
CA TYR A 91 0.48 -0.88 9.49
C TYR A 91 -0.61 -1.56 10.30
N THR A 92 -1.57 -2.24 9.66
CA THR A 92 -2.64 -2.99 10.33
C THR A 92 -2.06 -4.08 11.24
N ALA A 93 -1.07 -4.84 10.74
CA ALA A 93 -0.41 -5.86 11.55
C ALA A 93 0.35 -5.28 12.77
N LEU A 94 0.97 -4.11 12.61
CA LEU A 94 1.61 -3.40 13.73
C LEU A 94 0.57 -2.88 14.75
N GLU A 95 -0.58 -2.43 14.29
CA GLU A 95 -1.66 -1.96 15.14
C GLU A 95 -2.27 -3.10 15.97
N GLU A 96 -2.51 -4.28 15.38
CA GLU A 96 -2.99 -5.46 16.10
C GLU A 96 -2.04 -5.87 17.24
N LEU A 97 -0.73 -5.70 17.05
CA LEU A 97 0.29 -5.99 18.09
C LEU A 97 0.43 -4.85 19.12
N SER A 98 -0.15 -3.68 18.87
CA SER A 98 0.07 -2.49 19.71
C SER A 98 -0.76 -2.46 21.00
N VAL A 99 -1.75 -3.33 21.13
CA VAL A 99 -2.65 -3.41 22.30
C VAL A 99 -2.74 -4.86 22.76
N PRO A 100 -1.70 -5.40 23.41
CA PRO A 100 -1.73 -6.77 23.92
C PRO A 100 -2.71 -6.89 25.11
N VAL A 101 -3.56 -7.92 25.08
CA VAL A 101 -4.40 -8.33 26.22
C VAL A 101 -3.76 -9.57 26.83
N VAL A 102 -3.17 -9.40 28.01
CA VAL A 102 -2.38 -10.45 28.67
C VAL A 102 -3.20 -11.06 29.81
N PRO A 103 -3.62 -12.34 29.70
CA PRO A 103 -4.29 -13.02 30.83
C PRO A 103 -3.29 -13.23 31.96
N VAL A 104 -3.70 -12.86 33.18
CA VAL A 104 -2.87 -12.99 34.39
C VAL A 104 -3.46 -13.96 35.41
N ALA A 105 -4.78 -14.18 35.34
CA ALA A 105 -5.50 -15.17 36.15
C ALA A 105 -6.81 -15.54 35.45
N ASP A 106 -7.53 -16.52 35.95
CA ASP A 106 -8.84 -16.92 35.42
C ASP A 106 -9.82 -15.72 35.46
N GLY A 107 -10.31 -15.33 34.28
CA GLY A 107 -11.21 -14.19 34.12
C GLY A 107 -10.59 -12.82 34.31
N ILE A 108 -9.25 -12.70 34.44
CA ILE A 108 -8.55 -11.42 34.65
C ILE A 108 -7.42 -11.25 33.62
N ALA A 109 -7.43 -10.11 32.93
CA ALA A 109 -6.35 -9.73 32.02
C ALA A 109 -5.84 -8.31 32.28
N VAL A 110 -4.61 -8.06 31.83
CA VAL A 110 -3.95 -6.75 31.85
C VAL A 110 -3.71 -6.28 30.43
N VAL A 111 -3.99 -5.02 30.17
CA VAL A 111 -3.72 -4.32 28.91
C VAL A 111 -2.66 -3.25 29.18
N PRO A 112 -1.37 -3.55 28.97
CA PRO A 112 -0.31 -2.58 29.16
C PRO A 112 -0.27 -1.59 27.97
N LEU A 113 -0.46 -0.30 28.25
CA LEU A 113 -0.35 0.78 27.27
C LEU A 113 1.01 1.47 27.38
N VAL A 114 1.76 1.52 26.28
CA VAL A 114 3.11 2.11 26.23
C VAL A 114 3.16 3.17 25.13
N GLY A 115 3.78 4.32 25.40
CA GLY A 115 3.96 5.42 24.46
C GLY A 115 2.76 6.37 24.40
N ALA A 116 2.77 7.29 23.42
CA ALA A 116 1.69 8.27 23.26
C ALA A 116 0.38 7.60 22.83
N ILE A 117 -0.72 8.06 23.40
CA ILE A 117 -2.07 7.65 23.03
C ILE A 117 -2.75 8.82 22.33
N ASP A 118 -2.99 8.67 21.02
CA ASP A 118 -3.83 9.58 20.26
C ASP A 118 -5.28 9.04 20.15
N THR A 119 -6.14 9.79 19.46
CA THR A 119 -7.55 9.43 19.29
C THR A 119 -7.73 8.10 18.54
N HIS A 120 -6.87 7.81 17.57
CA HIS A 120 -6.94 6.57 16.79
C HIS A 120 -6.56 5.37 17.64
N ARG A 121 -5.45 5.45 18.36
CA ARG A 121 -4.97 4.40 19.24
C ARG A 121 -5.93 4.15 20.41
N ALA A 122 -6.54 5.20 20.97
CA ALA A 122 -7.56 5.04 22.02
C ALA A 122 -8.78 4.27 21.51
N LYS A 123 -9.20 4.49 20.26
CA LYS A 123 -10.28 3.74 19.63
C LYS A 123 -9.89 2.27 19.43
N LEU A 124 -8.68 2.00 18.96
CA LEU A 124 -8.15 0.64 18.81
C LEU A 124 -8.09 -0.10 20.15
N VAL A 125 -7.62 0.56 21.23
CA VAL A 125 -7.66 0.01 22.60
C VAL A 125 -9.07 -0.42 22.97
N MET A 126 -10.07 0.41 22.66
CA MET A 126 -11.47 0.08 22.94
C MET A 126 -11.93 -1.15 22.16
N GLU A 127 -11.68 -1.20 20.86
CA GLU A 127 -12.10 -2.30 19.99
C GLU A 127 -11.46 -3.63 20.40
N VAL A 128 -10.14 -3.63 20.63
CA VAL A 128 -9.38 -4.81 21.03
C VAL A 128 -9.82 -5.29 22.42
N THR A 129 -9.95 -4.41 23.40
CA THR A 129 -10.34 -4.78 24.76
C THR A 129 -11.74 -5.36 24.84
N LEU A 130 -12.69 -4.80 24.08
CA LEU A 130 -14.06 -5.34 23.98
C LEU A 130 -14.09 -6.72 23.30
N THR A 131 -13.36 -6.89 22.20
CA THR A 131 -13.30 -8.12 21.44
C THR A 131 -12.62 -9.24 22.24
N GLU A 132 -11.45 -8.96 22.80
CA GLU A 132 -10.70 -9.94 23.59
C GLU A 132 -11.34 -10.23 24.94
N GLY A 133 -11.92 -9.22 25.59
CA GLY A 133 -12.69 -9.41 26.82
C GLY A 133 -13.83 -10.39 26.66
N LYS A 134 -14.57 -10.27 25.56
CA LYS A 134 -15.65 -11.20 25.21
C LYS A 134 -15.12 -12.58 24.81
N ARG A 135 -14.05 -12.65 24.01
CA ARG A 135 -13.45 -13.89 23.54
C ARG A 135 -12.91 -14.76 24.69
N MET A 136 -12.30 -14.10 25.69
CA MET A 136 -11.70 -14.76 26.87
C MET A 136 -12.65 -14.89 28.05
N ASP A 137 -13.89 -14.47 27.95
CA ASP A 137 -14.89 -14.45 29.02
C ASP A 137 -14.36 -13.78 30.31
N LEU A 138 -13.75 -12.57 30.13
CA LEU A 138 -13.10 -11.86 31.22
C LEU A 138 -14.15 -11.22 32.13
N SER A 139 -13.98 -11.42 33.43
CA SER A 139 -14.74 -10.71 34.46
C SER A 139 -14.10 -9.39 34.91
N HIS A 140 -12.78 -9.28 34.73
CA HIS A 140 -12.03 -8.05 35.07
C HIS A 140 -10.93 -7.79 34.05
N MET A 141 -10.77 -6.51 33.71
CA MET A 141 -9.68 -6.04 32.86
C MET A 141 -8.97 -4.86 33.51
N VAL A 142 -7.64 -4.93 33.63
CA VAL A 142 -6.79 -3.87 34.16
C VAL A 142 -6.10 -3.17 32.98
N ILE A 143 -6.36 -1.88 32.81
CA ILE A 143 -5.63 -1.06 31.81
C ILE A 143 -4.46 -0.39 32.53
N ASP A 144 -3.25 -0.85 32.22
CA ASP A 144 -2.02 -0.27 32.78
C ASP A 144 -1.53 0.87 31.89
N VAL A 145 -1.58 2.08 32.42
CA VAL A 145 -1.15 3.32 31.75
C VAL A 145 0.20 3.82 32.24
N SER A 146 0.92 3.05 33.04
CA SER A 146 2.23 3.46 33.60
C SER A 146 3.28 3.76 32.53
N GLY A 147 3.15 3.16 31.34
CA GLY A 147 4.01 3.42 30.18
C GLY A 147 3.57 4.60 29.28
N VAL A 148 2.53 5.34 29.67
CA VAL A 148 2.00 6.48 28.90
C VAL A 148 2.59 7.78 29.45
N PRO A 149 3.42 8.51 28.69
CA PRO A 149 4.15 9.68 29.20
C PRO A 149 3.25 10.88 29.49
N ILE A 150 2.17 11.06 28.72
CA ILE A 150 1.20 12.17 28.88
C ILE A 150 -0.20 11.66 28.62
N ILE A 151 -1.10 11.89 29.56
CA ILE A 151 -2.54 11.66 29.41
C ILE A 151 -3.22 13.03 29.46
N ASP A 152 -3.61 13.55 28.29
CA ASP A 152 -4.42 14.76 28.23
C ASP A 152 -5.90 14.47 28.51
N THR A 153 -6.70 15.54 28.60
CA THR A 153 -8.15 15.44 28.92
C THR A 153 -8.91 14.65 27.83
N MET A 154 -8.46 14.71 26.59
CA MET A 154 -9.10 14.00 25.46
C MET A 154 -8.84 12.50 25.57
N VAL A 155 -7.60 12.11 25.79
CA VAL A 155 -7.19 10.71 25.99
C VAL A 155 -7.86 10.12 27.23
N ALA A 156 -7.90 10.86 28.36
CA ALA A 156 -8.60 10.43 29.57
C ALA A 156 -10.09 10.16 29.31
N ASN A 157 -10.77 11.04 28.58
CA ASN A 157 -12.19 10.85 28.21
C ASN A 157 -12.39 9.61 27.30
N GLN A 158 -11.48 9.33 26.41
CA GLN A 158 -11.54 8.12 25.58
C GLN A 158 -11.37 6.85 26.42
N LEU A 159 -10.40 6.81 27.32
CA LEU A 159 -10.20 5.68 28.25
C LEU A 159 -11.41 5.46 29.14
N PHE A 160 -12.04 6.53 29.66
CA PHE A 160 -13.29 6.41 30.43
C PHE A 160 -14.46 5.86 29.62
N ARG A 161 -14.50 6.13 28.29
CA ARG A 161 -15.49 5.50 27.41
C ARG A 161 -15.25 4.00 27.27
N VAL A 162 -13.97 3.58 27.18
CA VAL A 162 -13.60 2.14 27.20
C VAL A 162 -14.09 1.47 28.46
N ILE A 163 -13.80 2.05 29.64
CA ILE A 163 -14.20 1.52 30.93
C ILE A 163 -15.74 1.39 31.03
N LYS A 164 -16.47 2.42 30.58
CA LYS A 164 -17.94 2.39 30.55
C LYS A 164 -18.53 1.34 29.60
N ALA A 165 -17.85 1.01 28.54
CA ALA A 165 -18.33 0.02 27.56
C ALA A 165 -18.04 -1.42 28.01
N LEU A 166 -17.09 -1.60 28.94
CA LEU A 166 -16.72 -2.89 29.54
C LEU A 166 -17.50 -3.19 30.83
N SER A 167 -18.22 -2.21 31.40
CA SER A 167 -19.04 -2.36 32.60
C SER A 167 -20.47 -2.72 32.26
#